data_42f6cd0dccd9b6d28c5510916798345f
#
_entry.id   42f6cd0dccd9b6d28c5510916798345f
#
_cell.length_a   1.000
_cell.length_b   1.000
_cell.length_c   1.000
_cell.angle_alpha   90.00
_cell.angle_beta   90.00
_cell.angle_gamma   90.00
#
_symmetry.space_group_name_H-M   'P 1'
#
loop_
_entity.id
_entity.type
_entity.pdbx_description
1 polymer ?
#
loop_
_entity_poly.entity_id
_entity_poly.type
_entity_poly.pdbx_seq_one_letter_code
_entity_poly.pdbx_strand_id
1 'polypeptide(L)'
;YQAARESILSSKSLPNPKVQLTHFVESIQTRTGPQRDVLVLQQPIPWLGKLRGSGDIARAHSESLWHAYSAHQFTIIETIANRVLEIAFLDKSIALTRENTVLLKQLEILAEERLKSGGNLTDLLRLQVETERFDDLIARQQAKRIGLVAKLEALLGRQSSEPIPEIDWQSPQSLKGNSDKWLAATRKNNPKLKILRSLEQSQEARER
;
A
#
# COMPACT_ATOMS: atom_id res chain seq x y z
N TYR A 1 -6.17 -12.96 4.53
CA TYR A 1 -5.52 -14.18 4.07
C TYR A 1 -5.68 -15.33 5.07
N GLN A 2 -5.30 -15.17 6.35
CA GLN A 2 -5.41 -16.22 7.36
C GLN A 2 -6.82 -16.79 7.48
N ALA A 3 -7.83 -15.96 7.60
CA ALA A 3 -9.23 -16.40 7.64
C ALA A 3 -9.65 -17.19 6.39
N ALA A 4 -9.19 -16.77 5.19
CA ALA A 4 -9.48 -17.51 3.96
C ALA A 4 -8.73 -18.85 3.89
N ARG A 5 -7.58 -18.97 4.52
CA ARG A 5 -6.86 -20.23 4.64
C ARG A 5 -7.61 -21.23 5.53
N GLU A 6 -8.14 -20.76 6.64
CA GLU A 6 -8.96 -21.61 7.54
C GLU A 6 -10.28 -22.05 6.89
N SER A 7 -10.86 -21.20 6.02
CA SER A 7 -12.07 -21.55 5.29
C SER A 7 -11.92 -22.72 4.32
N ILE A 8 -10.68 -23.08 3.92
CA ILE A 8 -10.43 -24.26 3.05
C ILE A 8 -10.87 -25.53 3.75
N LEU A 9 -10.59 -25.68 5.04
CA LEU A 9 -10.97 -26.84 5.82
C LEU A 9 -12.50 -26.95 5.94
N SER A 10 -13.17 -25.84 6.26
CA SER A 10 -14.63 -25.81 6.38
C SER A 10 -15.32 -26.06 5.03
N SER A 11 -14.73 -25.61 3.91
CA SER A 11 -15.28 -25.86 2.56
C SER A 11 -15.21 -27.32 2.12
N LYS A 12 -14.34 -28.12 2.72
CA LYS A 12 -14.19 -29.57 2.49
C LYS A 12 -14.97 -30.42 3.48
N SER A 13 -15.47 -29.83 4.56
CA SER A 13 -16.24 -30.54 5.56
C SER A 13 -17.68 -30.78 5.14
N LEU A 14 -18.29 -31.80 5.70
CA LEU A 14 -19.73 -32.03 5.56
C LEU A 14 -20.51 -30.88 6.24
N PRO A 15 -21.62 -30.45 5.67
CA PRO A 15 -22.51 -29.49 6.34
C PRO A 15 -22.97 -30.04 7.68
N ASN A 16 -23.22 -29.18 8.64
CA ASN A 16 -23.67 -29.59 9.97
C ASN A 16 -25.04 -30.32 9.89
N PRO A 17 -25.24 -31.36 10.72
CA PRO A 17 -26.54 -32.02 10.86
C PRO A 17 -27.55 -31.02 11.38
N LYS A 18 -28.78 -31.09 10.86
CA LYS A 18 -29.90 -30.27 11.31
C LYS A 18 -30.82 -31.15 12.13
N VAL A 19 -31.16 -30.70 13.35
CA VAL A 19 -32.16 -31.30 14.23
C VAL A 19 -33.35 -30.36 14.24
N GLN A 20 -34.53 -30.88 13.90
CA GLN A 20 -35.78 -30.14 13.91
C GLN A 20 -36.75 -30.85 14.81
N LEU A 21 -37.27 -30.16 15.85
CA LEU A 21 -38.35 -30.60 16.66
C LEU A 21 -39.60 -29.79 16.29
N THR A 22 -40.64 -30.47 15.91
CA THR A 22 -41.94 -29.88 15.59
C THR A 22 -42.98 -30.39 16.60
N HIS A 23 -43.60 -29.48 17.31
CA HIS A 23 -44.70 -29.78 18.23
C HIS A 23 -46.03 -29.23 17.64
N PHE A 24 -47.00 -30.05 17.47
CA PHE A 24 -48.33 -29.65 16.97
C PHE A 24 -49.25 -29.35 18.14
N VAL A 25 -49.79 -28.14 18.21
CA VAL A 25 -50.73 -27.70 19.22
C VAL A 25 -52.03 -28.54 19.17
N GLU A 26 -52.49 -28.86 17.94
CA GLU A 26 -53.56 -29.83 17.70
C GLU A 26 -52.94 -31.08 17.07
N SER A 27 -53.33 -32.26 17.58
CA SER A 27 -52.82 -33.53 17.08
C SER A 27 -53.28 -33.79 15.64
N ILE A 28 -52.32 -34.06 14.77
CA ILE A 28 -52.64 -34.48 13.40
C ILE A 28 -52.93 -35.99 13.39
N GLN A 29 -54.11 -36.35 12.86
CA GLN A 29 -54.48 -37.75 12.68
C GLN A 29 -53.66 -38.35 11.59
N THR A 30 -52.86 -39.35 11.91
CA THR A 30 -52.12 -40.14 10.93
C THR A 30 -52.68 -41.55 10.86
N ARG A 31 -52.32 -42.31 9.86
CA ARG A 31 -52.75 -43.69 9.67
C ARG A 31 -52.42 -44.59 10.88
N THR A 32 -51.41 -44.25 11.67
CA THR A 32 -50.90 -45.00 12.82
C THR A 32 -51.33 -44.40 14.16
N GLY A 33 -52.14 -43.32 14.18
CA GLY A 33 -52.61 -42.64 15.37
C GLY A 33 -52.34 -41.14 15.40
N PRO A 34 -52.73 -40.43 16.49
CA PRO A 34 -52.50 -38.97 16.64
C PRO A 34 -51.01 -38.67 16.85
N GLN A 35 -50.49 -37.75 16.03
CA GLN A 35 -49.13 -37.29 16.09
C GLN A 35 -49.08 -35.88 16.70
N ARG A 36 -48.29 -35.68 17.76
CA ARG A 36 -48.06 -34.39 18.43
C ARG A 36 -46.66 -33.87 18.26
N ASP A 37 -45.70 -34.77 18.27
CA ASP A 37 -44.29 -34.41 18.22
C ASP A 37 -43.60 -35.14 17.04
N VAL A 38 -42.75 -34.38 16.33
CA VAL A 38 -41.91 -34.89 15.25
C VAL A 38 -40.49 -34.44 15.49
N LEU A 39 -39.60 -35.38 15.64
CA LEU A 39 -38.14 -35.13 15.68
C LEU A 39 -37.55 -35.58 14.35
N VAL A 40 -36.94 -34.65 13.65
CA VAL A 40 -36.25 -34.91 12.37
C VAL A 40 -34.78 -34.64 12.53
N LEU A 41 -33.95 -35.62 12.23
CA LEU A 41 -32.52 -35.50 12.09
C LEU A 41 -32.17 -35.57 10.60
N GLN A 42 -31.63 -34.50 10.06
CA GLN A 42 -31.26 -34.40 8.65
C GLN A 42 -29.74 -34.12 8.52
N GLN A 43 -29.03 -35.00 7.85
CA GLN A 43 -27.64 -34.84 7.46
C GLN A 43 -27.53 -34.69 5.94
N PRO A 44 -27.27 -33.48 5.39
CA PRO A 44 -26.98 -33.30 3.98
C PRO A 44 -25.62 -33.92 3.66
N ILE A 45 -25.59 -34.81 2.68
CA ILE A 45 -24.35 -35.41 2.16
C ILE A 45 -24.20 -34.97 0.71
N PRO A 46 -23.40 -33.90 0.45
CA PRO A 46 -23.15 -33.45 -0.92
C PRO A 46 -22.35 -34.51 -1.68
N TRP A 47 -22.50 -34.49 -3.01
CA TRP A 47 -21.69 -35.34 -3.89
C TRP A 47 -20.19 -35.06 -3.66
N LEU A 48 -19.36 -36.11 -3.64
CA LEU A 48 -17.89 -35.99 -3.33
C LEU A 48 -17.16 -35.05 -4.28
N GLY A 49 -17.56 -35.00 -5.57
CA GLY A 49 -17.03 -34.04 -6.55
C GLY A 49 -17.28 -32.58 -6.13
N LYS A 50 -18.50 -32.31 -5.62
CA LYS A 50 -18.86 -30.96 -5.15
C LYS A 50 -18.04 -30.51 -3.93
N LEU A 51 -17.76 -31.42 -3.01
CA LEU A 51 -16.91 -31.12 -1.86
C LEU A 51 -15.45 -30.83 -2.28
N ARG A 52 -14.92 -31.60 -3.24
CA ARG A 52 -13.58 -31.35 -3.80
C ARG A 52 -13.54 -30.01 -4.52
N GLY A 53 -14.49 -29.74 -5.41
CA GLY A 53 -14.60 -28.48 -6.14
C GLY A 53 -14.72 -27.28 -5.21
N SER A 54 -15.53 -27.35 -4.14
CA SER A 54 -15.63 -26.30 -3.13
C SER A 54 -14.28 -26.04 -2.43
N GLY A 55 -13.53 -27.11 -2.14
CA GLY A 55 -12.20 -26.98 -1.56
C GLY A 55 -11.17 -26.38 -2.51
N ASP A 56 -11.24 -26.67 -3.80
CA ASP A 56 -10.33 -26.11 -4.82
C ASP A 56 -10.64 -24.63 -5.08
N ILE A 57 -11.92 -24.26 -5.13
CA ILE A 57 -12.36 -22.85 -5.19
C ILE A 57 -11.83 -22.08 -3.97
N ALA A 58 -12.03 -22.62 -2.76
CA ALA A 58 -11.56 -21.97 -1.53
C ALA A 58 -10.04 -21.82 -1.48
N ARG A 59 -9.29 -22.81 -2.02
CA ARG A 59 -7.83 -22.76 -2.14
C ARG A 59 -7.41 -21.65 -3.10
N ALA A 60 -7.93 -21.63 -4.32
CA ALA A 60 -7.62 -20.63 -5.33
C ALA A 60 -7.97 -19.21 -4.83
N HIS A 61 -9.09 -19.05 -4.12
CA HIS A 61 -9.46 -17.80 -3.46
C HIS A 61 -8.45 -17.40 -2.38
N SER A 62 -8.02 -18.32 -1.52
CA SER A 62 -6.98 -18.06 -0.51
C SER A 62 -5.65 -17.65 -1.14
N GLU A 63 -5.24 -18.27 -2.26
CA GLU A 63 -4.05 -17.90 -3.01
C GLU A 63 -4.18 -16.49 -3.61
N SER A 64 -5.33 -16.13 -4.16
CA SER A 64 -5.56 -14.77 -4.66
C SER A 64 -5.40 -13.72 -3.57
N LEU A 65 -5.92 -13.98 -2.36
CA LEU A 65 -5.77 -13.09 -1.21
C LEU A 65 -4.32 -13.02 -0.69
N TRP A 66 -3.56 -14.11 -0.78
CA TRP A 66 -2.12 -14.09 -0.50
C TRP A 66 -1.36 -13.17 -1.46
N HIS A 67 -1.65 -13.26 -2.74
CA HIS A 67 -1.05 -12.39 -3.74
C HIS A 67 -1.51 -10.93 -3.58
N ALA A 68 -2.76 -10.68 -3.17
CA ALA A 68 -3.26 -9.36 -2.84
C ALA A 68 -2.52 -8.75 -1.63
N TYR A 69 -2.29 -9.54 -0.59
CA TYR A 69 -1.47 -9.14 0.56
C TYR A 69 -0.04 -8.78 0.13
N SER A 70 0.59 -9.62 -0.69
CA SER A 70 1.93 -9.33 -1.22
C SER A 70 1.96 -8.07 -2.08
N ALA A 71 0.94 -7.84 -2.93
CA ALA A 71 0.83 -6.63 -3.72
C ALA A 71 0.72 -5.38 -2.84
N HIS A 72 -0.04 -5.46 -1.75
CA HIS A 72 -0.18 -4.37 -0.79
C HIS A 72 1.14 -4.07 -0.06
N GLN A 73 1.88 -5.11 0.35
CA GLN A 73 3.22 -4.93 0.92
C GLN A 73 4.16 -4.18 -0.03
N PHE A 74 4.20 -4.55 -1.31
CA PHE A 74 5.02 -3.83 -2.30
C PHE A 74 4.59 -2.38 -2.47
N THR A 75 3.28 -2.09 -2.46
CA THR A 75 2.78 -0.71 -2.53
C THR A 75 3.21 0.12 -1.32
N ILE A 76 3.20 -0.45 -0.12
CA ILE A 76 3.68 0.23 1.09
C ILE A 76 5.18 0.51 0.98
N ILE A 77 5.98 -0.50 0.59
CA ILE A 77 7.43 -0.35 0.42
C ILE A 77 7.75 0.75 -0.62
N GLU A 78 7.07 0.73 -1.76
CA GLU A 78 7.21 1.76 -2.80
C GLU A 78 6.85 3.15 -2.26
N THR A 79 5.75 3.26 -1.52
CA THR A 79 5.32 4.53 -0.93
C THR A 79 6.36 5.07 0.06
N ILE A 80 6.90 4.20 0.94
CA ILE A 80 7.96 4.57 1.88
C ILE A 80 9.21 5.00 1.13
N ALA A 81 9.67 4.22 0.15
CA ALA A 81 10.86 4.54 -0.64
C ALA A 81 10.72 5.90 -1.34
N ASN A 82 9.57 6.16 -1.97
CA ASN A 82 9.31 7.45 -2.62
C ASN A 82 9.33 8.62 -1.62
N ARG A 83 8.75 8.44 -0.40
CA ARG A 83 8.80 9.48 0.64
C ARG A 83 10.21 9.76 1.13
N VAL A 84 11.00 8.71 1.33
CA VAL A 84 12.41 8.83 1.71
C VAL A 84 13.20 9.59 0.64
N LEU A 85 13.00 9.28 -0.64
CA LEU A 85 13.64 9.97 -1.76
C LEU A 85 13.20 11.43 -1.87
N GLU A 86 11.90 11.74 -1.66
CA GLU A 86 11.40 13.12 -1.66
C GLU A 86 12.03 13.95 -0.52
N ILE A 87 12.19 13.37 0.67
CA ILE A 87 12.84 14.04 1.81
C ILE A 87 14.32 14.29 1.50
N ALA A 88 15.05 13.27 1.01
CA ALA A 88 16.45 13.39 0.63
C ALA A 88 16.67 14.47 -0.44
N PHE A 89 15.78 14.53 -1.43
CA PHE A 89 15.79 15.57 -2.46
C PHE A 89 15.61 16.97 -1.85
N LEU A 90 14.66 17.13 -0.93
CA LEU A 90 14.45 18.43 -0.25
C LEU A 90 15.64 18.82 0.60
N ASP A 91 16.24 17.89 1.34
CA ASP A 91 17.41 18.14 2.15
C ASP A 91 18.57 18.67 1.28
N LYS A 92 18.83 18.01 0.15
CA LYS A 92 19.84 18.46 -0.80
C LYS A 92 19.51 19.80 -1.46
N SER A 93 18.24 19.99 -1.83
CA SER A 93 17.77 21.25 -2.42
C SER A 93 17.91 22.42 -1.44
N ILE A 94 17.53 22.25 -0.16
CA ILE A 94 17.69 23.25 0.90
C ILE A 94 19.15 23.60 1.11
N ALA A 95 20.02 22.58 1.18
CA ALA A 95 21.46 22.81 1.34
C ALA A 95 22.02 23.63 0.18
N LEU A 96 21.73 23.26 -1.06
CA LEU A 96 22.19 23.98 -2.26
C LEU A 96 21.63 25.41 -2.32
N THR A 97 20.36 25.61 -1.96
CA THR A 97 19.74 26.94 -1.94
C THR A 97 20.42 27.82 -0.88
N ARG A 98 20.77 27.28 0.30
CA ARG A 98 21.51 28.01 1.32
C ARG A 98 22.91 28.42 0.85
N GLU A 99 23.64 27.52 0.18
CA GLU A 99 24.94 27.85 -0.42
C GLU A 99 24.81 29.01 -1.40
N ASN A 100 23.79 28.96 -2.27
CA ASN A 100 23.53 30.04 -3.23
C ASN A 100 23.13 31.37 -2.53
N THR A 101 22.36 31.31 -1.43
CA THR A 101 22.02 32.49 -0.63
C THR A 101 23.29 33.17 -0.04
N VAL A 102 24.26 32.35 0.41
CA VAL A 102 25.54 32.88 0.90
C VAL A 102 26.30 33.64 -0.22
N LEU A 103 26.32 33.06 -1.44
CA LEU A 103 26.96 33.70 -2.59
C LEU A 103 26.26 35.02 -2.97
N LEU A 104 24.91 35.05 -2.96
CA LEU A 104 24.11 36.25 -3.24
C LEU A 104 24.45 37.37 -2.21
N LYS A 105 24.51 37.04 -0.94
CA LYS A 105 24.90 38.02 0.13
C LYS A 105 26.31 38.57 -0.07
N GLN A 106 27.24 37.78 -0.56
CA GLN A 106 28.59 38.28 -0.92
C GLN A 106 28.53 39.25 -2.12
N LEU A 107 27.68 38.95 -3.11
CA LEU A 107 27.46 39.85 -4.27
C LEU A 107 26.77 41.15 -3.86
N GLU A 108 25.83 41.10 -2.88
CA GLU A 108 25.21 42.31 -2.32
C GLU A 108 26.25 43.25 -1.72
N ILE A 109 27.16 42.73 -0.90
CA ILE A 109 28.25 43.52 -0.30
C ILE A 109 29.10 44.22 -1.38
N LEU A 110 29.42 43.46 -2.47
CA LEU A 110 30.19 44.04 -3.58
C LEU A 110 29.40 45.12 -4.35
N ALA A 111 28.08 44.91 -4.50
CA ALA A 111 27.20 45.87 -5.15
C ALA A 111 27.03 47.17 -4.32
N GLU A 112 26.97 47.01 -2.99
CA GLU A 112 26.97 48.17 -2.06
C GLU A 112 28.26 49.00 -2.17
N GLU A 113 29.43 48.35 -2.21
CA GLU A 113 30.69 49.01 -2.38
C GLU A 113 30.79 49.76 -3.75
N ARG A 114 30.31 49.11 -4.83
CA ARG A 114 30.24 49.75 -6.14
C ARG A 114 29.28 50.93 -6.15
N LEU A 115 28.15 50.83 -5.45
CA LEU A 115 27.20 51.96 -5.36
C LEU A 115 27.87 53.21 -4.71
N LYS A 116 28.70 53.02 -3.66
CA LYS A 116 29.47 54.11 -3.05
C LYS A 116 30.45 54.76 -4.01
N SER A 117 30.87 54.01 -5.03
CA SER A 117 31.77 54.48 -6.10
C SER A 117 31.05 54.98 -7.36
N GLY A 118 29.75 55.23 -7.31
CA GLY A 118 28.94 55.68 -8.46
C GLY A 118 28.27 54.58 -9.28
N GLY A 119 28.17 53.37 -8.74
CA GLY A 119 27.48 52.25 -9.38
C GLY A 119 25.93 52.37 -9.40
N ASN A 120 25.27 51.38 -9.99
CA ASN A 120 23.83 51.38 -10.20
C ASN A 120 23.06 50.77 -8.99
N LEU A 121 22.15 51.56 -8.41
CA LEU A 121 21.25 51.13 -7.34
C LEU A 121 20.36 49.97 -7.75
N THR A 122 19.96 49.92 -9.02
CA THR A 122 19.07 48.86 -9.55
C THR A 122 19.69 47.47 -9.40
N ASP A 123 21.01 47.35 -9.56
CA ASP A 123 21.70 46.06 -9.42
C ASP A 123 21.69 45.55 -7.94
N LEU A 124 21.89 46.46 -6.99
CA LEU A 124 21.76 46.12 -5.56
C LEU A 124 20.33 45.66 -5.21
N LEU A 125 19.31 46.41 -5.66
CA LEU A 125 17.92 46.10 -5.40
C LEU A 125 17.54 44.74 -6.00
N ARG A 126 18.03 44.40 -7.21
CA ARG A 126 17.81 43.09 -7.81
C ARG A 126 18.41 41.93 -6.98
N LEU A 127 19.61 42.10 -6.49
CA LEU A 127 20.26 41.11 -5.62
C LEU A 127 19.46 40.91 -4.33
N GLN A 128 19.04 41.99 -3.67
CA GLN A 128 18.23 41.92 -2.47
C GLN A 128 16.90 41.18 -2.70
N VAL A 129 16.19 41.49 -3.79
CA VAL A 129 14.95 40.76 -4.15
C VAL A 129 15.22 39.29 -4.38
N GLU A 130 16.35 38.92 -5.00
CA GLU A 130 16.67 37.52 -5.26
C GLU A 130 17.06 36.78 -3.97
N THR A 131 17.77 37.43 -3.05
CA THR A 131 18.08 36.88 -1.73
C THR A 131 16.80 36.58 -0.94
N GLU A 132 15.86 37.51 -0.89
CA GLU A 132 14.57 37.31 -0.23
C GLU A 132 13.76 36.17 -0.87
N ARG A 133 13.82 36.02 -2.19
CA ARG A 133 13.18 34.90 -2.90
C ARG A 133 13.77 33.56 -2.49
N PHE A 134 15.09 33.47 -2.29
CA PHE A 134 15.76 32.26 -1.86
C PHE A 134 15.45 31.92 -0.40
N ASP A 135 15.39 32.93 0.47
CA ASP A 135 15.01 32.74 1.88
C ASP A 135 13.56 32.24 1.99
N ASP A 136 12.62 32.79 1.19
CA ASP A 136 11.24 32.30 1.10
C ASP A 136 11.17 30.88 0.49
N LEU A 137 11.98 30.56 -0.51
CA LEU A 137 12.07 29.20 -1.07
C LEU A 137 12.53 28.18 -0.02
N ILE A 138 13.55 28.52 0.76
CA ILE A 138 14.05 27.67 1.87
C ILE A 138 12.92 27.43 2.88
N ALA A 139 12.21 28.48 3.30
CA ALA A 139 11.11 28.35 4.26
C ALA A 139 9.99 27.42 3.73
N ARG A 140 9.61 27.56 2.47
CA ARG A 140 8.62 26.66 1.83
C ARG A 140 9.11 25.22 1.75
N GLN A 141 10.36 25.01 1.38
CA GLN A 141 10.95 23.65 1.31
C GLN A 141 11.02 23.00 2.67
N GLN A 142 11.37 23.74 3.72
CA GLN A 142 11.38 23.25 5.11
C GLN A 142 9.98 22.86 5.58
N ALA A 143 8.98 23.70 5.33
CA ALA A 143 7.58 23.38 5.64
C ALA A 143 7.09 22.11 4.93
N LYS A 144 7.45 21.96 3.64
CA LYS A 144 7.15 20.74 2.89
C LYS A 144 7.85 19.51 3.47
N ARG A 145 9.11 19.65 3.88
CA ARG A 145 9.87 18.57 4.53
C ARG A 145 9.19 18.08 5.80
N ILE A 146 8.76 19.00 6.67
CA ILE A 146 8.03 18.67 7.90
C ILE A 146 6.78 17.85 7.59
N GLY A 147 5.99 18.26 6.60
CA GLY A 147 4.79 17.54 6.18
C GLY A 147 5.08 16.14 5.61
N LEU A 148 6.20 15.95 4.88
CA LEU A 148 6.61 14.65 4.36
C LEU A 148 7.10 13.72 5.47
N VAL A 149 7.85 14.25 6.43
CA VAL A 149 8.32 13.51 7.61
C VAL A 149 7.11 12.99 8.40
N ALA A 150 6.13 13.84 8.71
CA ALA A 150 4.93 13.43 9.42
C ALA A 150 4.16 12.31 8.67
N LYS A 151 4.07 12.40 7.34
CA LYS A 151 3.46 11.34 6.50
C LYS A 151 4.26 10.03 6.54
N LEU A 152 5.59 10.11 6.55
CA LEU A 152 6.45 8.93 6.65
C LEU A 152 6.31 8.27 8.02
N GLU A 153 6.28 9.03 9.10
CA GLU A 153 6.07 8.54 10.46
C GLU A 153 4.72 7.84 10.61
N ALA A 154 3.67 8.42 10.04
CA ALA A 154 2.34 7.81 10.02
C ALA A 154 2.33 6.46 9.26
N LEU A 155 3.04 6.35 8.13
CA LEU A 155 3.19 5.10 7.37
C LEU A 155 3.97 4.04 8.14
N LEU A 156 4.94 4.45 8.94
CA LEU A 156 5.75 3.55 9.78
C LEU A 156 5.07 3.20 11.10
N GLY A 157 3.92 3.79 11.41
CA GLY A 157 3.24 3.63 12.69
C GLY A 157 4.06 4.14 13.89
N ARG A 158 5.00 5.07 13.66
CA ARG A 158 5.85 5.64 14.71
C ARG A 158 5.20 6.90 15.27
N GLN A 159 5.07 6.94 16.58
CA GLN A 159 4.86 8.17 17.35
C GLN A 159 6.23 8.59 17.91
N SER A 160 7.18 8.89 17.04
CA SER A 160 8.54 9.18 17.49
C SER A 160 8.72 10.69 17.66
N SER A 161 9.24 11.07 18.81
CA SER A 161 9.80 12.40 19.07
C SER A 161 11.24 12.54 18.52
N GLU A 162 11.84 11.45 18.04
CA GLU A 162 13.18 11.47 17.45
C GLU A 162 13.10 11.98 16.01
N PRO A 163 13.86 13.04 15.68
CA PRO A 163 13.88 13.59 14.33
C PRO A 163 14.44 12.54 13.36
N ILE A 164 13.83 12.48 12.17
CA ILE A 164 14.40 11.69 11.07
C ILE A 164 15.72 12.37 10.67
N PRO A 165 16.86 11.65 10.72
CA PRO A 165 18.15 12.20 10.34
C PRO A 165 18.14 12.68 8.89
N GLU A 166 19.07 13.57 8.56
CA GLU A 166 19.31 13.96 7.18
C GLU A 166 19.67 12.73 6.35
N ILE A 167 18.96 12.56 5.24
CA ILE A 167 19.13 11.39 4.39
C ILE A 167 20.20 11.68 3.36
N ASP A 168 21.31 10.93 3.42
CA ASP A 168 22.37 11.04 2.42
C ASP A 168 21.85 10.62 1.03
N TRP A 169 22.01 11.52 0.07
CA TRP A 169 21.60 11.27 -1.30
C TRP A 169 22.66 10.42 -2.01
N GLN A 170 22.32 9.18 -2.27
CA GLN A 170 23.11 8.34 -3.15
C GLN A 170 22.57 8.43 -4.59
N SER A 171 23.45 8.72 -5.52
CA SER A 171 23.10 8.74 -6.94
C SER A 171 22.56 7.36 -7.36
N PRO A 172 21.40 7.28 -8.02
CA PRO A 172 20.84 6.02 -8.44
C PRO A 172 21.81 5.29 -9.36
N GLN A 173 22.09 4.04 -9.01
CA GLN A 173 22.90 3.19 -9.89
C GLN A 173 22.08 2.88 -11.15
N SER A 174 22.71 2.99 -12.31
CA SER A 174 22.07 2.61 -13.58
C SER A 174 21.68 1.13 -13.53
N LEU A 175 20.41 0.83 -13.80
CA LEU A 175 19.95 -0.54 -13.93
C LEU A 175 20.67 -1.21 -15.10
N LYS A 176 21.60 -2.13 -14.79
CA LYS A 176 22.30 -2.92 -15.81
C LYS A 176 21.36 -4.05 -16.26
N GLY A 177 20.94 -4.05 -17.51
CA GLY A 177 20.15 -5.14 -18.07
C GLY A 177 19.37 -4.74 -19.33
N ASN A 178 18.95 -5.76 -20.08
CA ASN A 178 18.06 -5.58 -21.23
C ASN A 178 16.62 -5.43 -20.76
N SER A 179 15.85 -4.56 -21.39
CA SER A 179 14.41 -4.36 -21.15
C SER A 179 13.62 -5.67 -21.13
N ASP A 180 13.96 -6.62 -22.00
CA ASP A 180 13.29 -7.91 -22.11
C ASP A 180 13.44 -8.78 -20.85
N LYS A 181 14.64 -8.76 -20.23
CA LYS A 181 14.86 -9.45 -18.93
C LYS A 181 13.99 -8.87 -17.83
N TRP A 182 13.88 -7.54 -17.76
CA TRP A 182 13.06 -6.86 -16.77
C TRP A 182 11.57 -7.13 -17.00
N LEU A 183 11.15 -7.13 -18.27
CA LEU A 183 9.77 -7.42 -18.63
C LEU A 183 9.40 -8.88 -18.28
N ALA A 184 10.28 -9.84 -18.59
CA ALA A 184 10.09 -11.24 -18.24
C ALA A 184 10.02 -11.46 -16.72
N ALA A 185 10.93 -10.81 -15.96
CA ALA A 185 10.94 -10.88 -14.51
C ALA A 185 9.66 -10.27 -13.90
N THR A 186 9.19 -9.15 -14.44
CA THR A 186 7.94 -8.50 -14.03
C THR A 186 6.74 -9.40 -14.29
N ARG A 187 6.62 -9.98 -15.48
CA ARG A 187 5.52 -10.91 -15.83
C ARG A 187 5.49 -12.14 -14.92
N LYS A 188 6.65 -12.64 -14.52
CA LYS A 188 6.77 -13.81 -13.63
C LYS A 188 6.42 -13.48 -12.18
N ASN A 189 6.87 -12.32 -11.69
CA ASN A 189 6.86 -12.00 -10.27
C ASN A 189 5.77 -11.03 -9.86
N ASN A 190 5.08 -10.38 -10.80
CA ASN A 190 4.05 -9.38 -10.48
C ASN A 190 2.86 -10.02 -9.73
N PRO A 191 2.62 -9.64 -8.46
CA PRO A 191 1.55 -10.23 -7.67
C PRO A 191 0.15 -9.93 -8.23
N LYS A 192 -0.04 -8.80 -8.91
CA LYS A 192 -1.33 -8.47 -9.55
C LYS A 192 -1.68 -9.46 -10.68
N LEU A 193 -0.69 -9.90 -11.46
CA LEU A 193 -0.90 -10.95 -12.46
C LEU A 193 -1.17 -12.31 -11.84
N LYS A 194 -0.54 -12.59 -10.70
CA LYS A 194 -0.80 -13.84 -9.95
C LYS A 194 -2.21 -13.87 -9.37
N ILE A 195 -2.74 -12.74 -8.89
CA ILE A 195 -4.14 -12.63 -8.45
C ILE A 195 -5.10 -13.04 -9.58
N LEU A 196 -4.91 -12.46 -10.77
CA LEU A 196 -5.78 -12.77 -11.92
C LEU A 196 -5.75 -14.25 -12.27
N ARG A 197 -4.58 -14.88 -12.29
CA ARG A 197 -4.44 -16.32 -12.54
C ARG A 197 -5.14 -17.17 -11.48
N SER A 198 -5.02 -16.82 -10.22
CA SER A 198 -5.71 -17.55 -9.14
C SER A 198 -7.23 -17.39 -9.21
N LEU A 199 -7.72 -16.22 -9.65
CA LEU A 199 -9.15 -16.00 -9.89
C LEU A 199 -9.66 -16.80 -11.08
N GLU A 200 -8.90 -16.88 -12.18
CA GLU A 200 -9.19 -17.72 -13.34
C GLU A 200 -9.31 -19.19 -12.93
N GLN A 201 -8.35 -19.72 -12.19
CA GLN A 201 -8.40 -21.08 -11.64
C GLN A 201 -9.64 -21.33 -10.76
N SER A 202 -10.04 -20.32 -9.97
CA SER A 202 -11.25 -20.40 -9.16
C SER A 202 -12.52 -20.49 -10.02
N GLN A 203 -12.57 -19.79 -11.15
CA GLN A 203 -13.71 -19.88 -12.09
C GLN A 203 -13.74 -21.24 -12.81
N GLU A 204 -12.61 -21.72 -13.31
CA GLU A 204 -12.51 -23.04 -13.91
C GLU A 204 -12.94 -24.16 -12.95
N ALA A 205 -12.60 -24.04 -11.67
CA ALA A 205 -13.02 -25.00 -10.64
C ALA A 205 -14.54 -24.95 -10.34
N ARG A 206 -15.23 -23.85 -10.66
CA ARG A 206 -16.69 -23.73 -10.55
C ARG A 206 -17.45 -24.39 -11.68
N GLU A 207 -16.84 -24.46 -12.85
CA GLU A 207 -17.45 -25.02 -14.06
C GLU A 207 -17.35 -26.57 -14.14
N ARG A 208 -16.50 -27.16 -13.29
CA ARG A 208 -16.35 -28.64 -13.13
C ARG A 208 -17.29 -29.20 -12.09
#